data_c6ef11ace4af303a95d356df935a5d4d
#
_entry.id   c6ef11ace4af303a95d356df935a5d4d
#
_cell.length_a   1.000
_cell.length_b   1.000
_cell.length_c   1.000
_cell.angle_alpha   90.00
_cell.angle_beta   90.00
_cell.angle_gamma   90.00
#
_symmetry.space_group_name_H-M   'P 1'
#
loop_
_entity.id
_entity.type
_entity.pdbx_description
1 polymer ?
#
loop_
_entity_poly.entity_id
_entity_poly.type
_entity_poly.pdbx_seq_one_letter_code
_entity_poly.pdbx_strand_id
1 'polypeptide(L)'
;MRSTKEHQNGLVNPLNEIFGTQANVRLLRVLALQNTSLTAGELAKRAMLGRTSIYPALHELERVGVIEFIGAGPRKLVQLRANYPLSRILMKLFRVEAGRFDELTTALRKLISGMSRGPISAWIERGGEDPESTETLTLYVVAPPEELNGLTDYLNERLADLERKHDVHIAVHGIMPSELETLHPTPLTMLDAANLVGGVPPVALLERSRSTAKASTIASHDEHDARSRRLAVAIAAKIRRDPGLIAMAEERVRHRAREASPRERRELAEWIRILSTMSPARLRRFLLENSERAIRLRQTLPALNLLTPVERDAVMRSQTDAEVLAVVTHR
;
A
#
# COMPACT_ATOMS: atom_id res chain seq x y z
N MET A 1 -30.83 -2.88 -1.73
CA MET A 1 -29.42 -2.60 -2.09
C MET A 1 -28.78 -1.85 -0.93
N ARG A 2 -27.93 -2.50 -0.14
CA ARG A 2 -27.17 -1.84 0.91
C ARG A 2 -26.08 -1.02 0.22
N SER A 3 -26.12 0.31 0.42
CA SER A 3 -25.03 1.21 0.02
C SER A 3 -23.73 0.66 0.61
N THR A 4 -22.78 0.35 -0.24
CA THR A 4 -21.41 0.10 0.14
C THR A 4 -20.96 1.34 0.93
N LYS A 5 -20.75 1.21 2.23
CA LYS A 5 -20.09 2.24 3.02
C LYS A 5 -18.67 2.36 2.42
N GLU A 6 -18.43 3.41 1.66
CA GLU A 6 -17.08 3.80 1.32
C GLU A 6 -16.30 3.97 2.63
N HIS A 7 -15.23 3.22 2.79
CA HIS A 7 -14.36 3.33 3.94
C HIS A 7 -13.85 4.75 4.04
N GLN A 8 -14.17 5.38 5.13
CA GLN A 8 -13.76 6.73 5.42
C GLN A 8 -12.39 6.65 6.05
N ASN A 9 -11.42 7.11 5.31
CA ASN A 9 -10.06 7.21 5.74
C ASN A 9 -9.96 8.36 6.77
N GLY A 10 -9.79 8.04 8.06
CA GLY A 10 -9.73 9.01 9.15
C GLY A 10 -8.63 10.06 8.98
N LEU A 11 -7.54 9.74 8.26
CA LEU A 11 -6.51 10.71 7.93
C LEU A 11 -6.98 11.69 6.85
N VAL A 12 -7.73 11.24 5.85
CA VAL A 12 -8.12 12.08 4.70
C VAL A 12 -9.46 12.79 4.94
N ASN A 13 -10.40 12.13 5.61
CA ASN A 13 -11.75 12.65 5.80
C ASN A 13 -12.28 12.54 7.23
N PRO A 14 -11.54 12.98 8.28
CA PRO A 14 -11.95 12.82 9.69
C PRO A 14 -13.26 13.53 10.00
N LEU A 15 -13.62 14.58 9.27
CA LEU A 15 -14.84 15.34 9.52
C LEU A 15 -16.11 14.59 9.15
N ASN A 16 -16.03 13.50 8.36
CA ASN A 16 -17.19 12.65 8.11
C ASN A 16 -17.69 11.98 9.39
N GLU A 17 -16.77 11.59 10.29
CA GLU A 17 -17.11 11.03 11.59
C GLU A 17 -17.52 12.11 12.58
N ILE A 18 -16.81 13.25 12.60
CA ILE A 18 -17.03 14.33 13.54
C ILE A 18 -18.39 15.00 13.33
N PHE A 19 -18.83 15.20 12.08
CA PHE A 19 -20.08 15.91 11.76
C PHE A 19 -21.30 15.00 11.57
N GLY A 20 -21.15 13.71 11.67
CA GLY A 20 -22.23 12.72 11.70
C GLY A 20 -22.92 12.44 10.37
N THR A 21 -23.25 13.45 9.55
CA THR A 21 -23.82 13.25 8.22
C THR A 21 -22.79 13.43 7.14
N GLN A 22 -22.45 12.36 6.45
CA GLN A 22 -21.46 12.37 5.38
C GLN A 22 -21.78 13.36 4.27
N ALA A 23 -23.07 13.49 3.92
CA ALA A 23 -23.50 14.38 2.85
C ALA A 23 -23.16 15.85 3.17
N ASN A 24 -23.50 16.32 4.37
CA ASN A 24 -23.21 17.69 4.79
C ASN A 24 -21.71 17.97 4.80
N VAL A 25 -20.92 17.07 5.36
CA VAL A 25 -19.47 17.21 5.44
C VAL A 25 -18.85 17.23 4.05
N ARG A 26 -19.28 16.34 3.14
CA ARG A 26 -18.77 16.29 1.76
C ARG A 26 -19.08 17.58 0.99
N LEU A 27 -20.30 18.12 1.13
CA LEU A 27 -20.69 19.38 0.51
C LEU A 27 -19.87 20.56 1.03
N LEU A 28 -19.77 20.68 2.36
CA LEU A 28 -19.00 21.75 3.00
C LEU A 28 -17.51 21.68 2.62
N ARG A 29 -16.94 20.47 2.55
CA ARG A 29 -15.55 20.26 2.12
C ARG A 29 -15.33 20.79 0.71
N VAL A 30 -16.19 20.45 -0.24
CA VAL A 30 -16.07 20.93 -1.62
C VAL A 30 -16.18 22.44 -1.69
N LEU A 31 -17.18 23.04 -1.03
CA LEU A 31 -17.38 24.49 -1.03
C LEU A 31 -16.23 25.24 -0.34
N ALA A 32 -15.70 24.70 0.77
CA ALA A 32 -14.61 25.32 1.51
C ALA A 32 -13.27 25.29 0.75
N LEU A 33 -12.99 24.18 0.05
CA LEU A 33 -11.71 24.02 -0.67
C LEU A 33 -11.70 24.75 -2.01
N GLN A 34 -12.85 24.80 -2.70
CA GLN A 34 -12.93 25.44 -4.02
C GLN A 34 -13.10 26.95 -3.92
N ASN A 35 -13.67 27.45 -2.83
CA ASN A 35 -13.96 28.86 -2.60
C ASN A 35 -14.68 29.54 -3.79
N THR A 36 -15.54 28.79 -4.50
CA THR A 36 -16.31 29.22 -5.67
C THR A 36 -17.73 28.75 -5.55
N SER A 37 -18.66 29.49 -6.18
CA SER A 37 -20.04 29.07 -6.30
C SER A 37 -20.19 27.97 -7.34
N LEU A 38 -20.97 26.92 -7.02
CA LEU A 38 -21.18 25.75 -7.87
C LEU A 38 -22.68 25.49 -8.04
N THR A 39 -23.07 24.95 -9.18
CA THR A 39 -24.44 24.40 -9.33
C THR A 39 -24.62 23.17 -8.45
N ALA A 40 -25.86 22.87 -8.06
CA ALA A 40 -26.14 21.67 -7.27
C ALA A 40 -25.65 20.39 -7.97
N GLY A 41 -25.72 20.32 -9.30
CA GLY A 41 -25.24 19.19 -10.09
C GLY A 41 -23.71 19.02 -10.05
N GLU A 42 -22.97 20.12 -10.20
CA GLU A 42 -21.50 20.12 -10.09
C GLU A 42 -21.06 19.78 -8.68
N LEU A 43 -21.76 20.33 -7.68
CA LEU A 43 -21.47 20.05 -6.28
C LEU A 43 -21.74 18.58 -5.94
N ALA A 44 -22.85 18.00 -6.45
CA ALA A 44 -23.14 16.57 -6.30
C ALA A 44 -22.03 15.69 -6.86
N LYS A 45 -21.60 16.00 -8.10
CA LYS A 45 -20.53 15.25 -8.78
C LYS A 45 -19.21 15.31 -8.00
N ARG A 46 -18.81 16.50 -7.53
CA ARG A 46 -17.55 16.68 -6.78
C ARG A 46 -17.61 16.09 -5.37
N ALA A 47 -18.77 16.16 -4.72
CA ALA A 47 -19.00 15.56 -3.40
C ALA A 47 -19.30 14.06 -3.47
N MET A 48 -19.36 13.46 -4.67
CA MET A 48 -19.73 12.06 -4.91
C MET A 48 -21.05 11.70 -4.23
N LEU A 49 -22.09 12.54 -4.42
CA LEU A 49 -23.42 12.37 -3.85
C LEU A 49 -24.47 12.10 -4.92
N GLY A 50 -25.38 11.18 -4.63
CA GLY A 50 -26.58 10.95 -5.44
C GLY A 50 -27.64 12.05 -5.23
N ARG A 51 -28.62 12.12 -6.16
CA ARG A 51 -29.73 13.10 -6.11
C ARG A 51 -30.55 13.02 -4.82
N THR A 52 -30.73 11.83 -4.27
CA THR A 52 -31.48 11.59 -3.04
C THR A 52 -30.79 12.15 -1.80
N SER A 53 -29.46 12.32 -1.83
CA SER A 53 -28.67 12.78 -0.70
C SER A 53 -28.32 14.26 -0.77
N ILE A 54 -28.17 14.83 -1.99
CA ILE A 54 -27.70 16.20 -2.13
C ILE A 54 -28.77 17.23 -1.73
N TYR A 55 -30.02 17.10 -2.20
CA TYR A 55 -31.05 18.12 -1.95
C TYR A 55 -31.41 18.25 -0.47
N PRO A 56 -31.66 17.13 0.29
CA PRO A 56 -31.84 17.23 1.72
C PRO A 56 -30.69 17.90 2.45
N ALA A 57 -29.45 17.56 2.08
CA ALA A 57 -28.26 18.15 2.68
C ALA A 57 -28.12 19.65 2.38
N LEU A 58 -28.38 20.07 1.13
CA LEU A 58 -28.39 21.49 0.76
C LEU A 58 -29.46 22.26 1.51
N HIS A 59 -30.65 21.70 1.62
CA HIS A 59 -31.73 22.33 2.35
C HIS A 59 -31.41 22.51 3.83
N GLU A 60 -30.83 21.50 4.46
CA GLU A 60 -30.41 21.57 5.85
C GLU A 60 -29.28 22.60 6.06
N LEU A 61 -28.28 22.63 5.20
CA LEU A 61 -27.18 23.60 5.28
C LEU A 61 -27.65 25.04 5.03
N GLU A 62 -28.63 25.24 4.14
CA GLU A 62 -29.31 26.54 3.91
C GLU A 62 -30.11 26.96 5.15
N ARG A 63 -30.90 26.02 5.72
CA ARG A 63 -31.72 26.26 6.92
C ARG A 63 -30.85 26.70 8.10
N VAL A 64 -29.69 26.10 8.28
CA VAL A 64 -28.71 26.50 9.29
C VAL A 64 -28.03 27.83 8.91
N GLY A 65 -28.09 28.23 7.63
CA GLY A 65 -27.57 29.49 7.13
C GLY A 65 -26.05 29.47 6.87
N VAL A 66 -25.45 28.29 6.78
CA VAL A 66 -23.99 28.16 6.48
C VAL A 66 -23.72 28.25 4.98
N ILE A 67 -24.71 27.92 4.15
CA ILE A 67 -24.66 28.13 2.70
C ILE A 67 -25.76 29.11 2.28
N GLU A 68 -25.61 29.64 1.08
CA GLU A 68 -26.62 30.46 0.42
C GLU A 68 -26.73 30.09 -1.06
N PHE A 69 -27.92 30.30 -1.62
CA PHE A 69 -28.15 30.19 -3.06
C PHE A 69 -28.07 31.56 -3.72
N ILE A 70 -27.34 31.62 -4.83
CA ILE A 70 -27.21 32.83 -5.65
C ILE A 70 -27.94 32.62 -6.97
N GLY A 71 -28.68 33.62 -7.41
CA GLY A 71 -29.47 33.57 -8.64
C GLY A 71 -30.82 32.95 -8.49
N ALA A 72 -31.56 32.82 -9.59
CA ALA A 72 -32.90 32.29 -9.65
C ALA A 72 -33.03 31.14 -10.65
N GLY A 73 -34.06 30.32 -10.50
CA GLY A 73 -34.37 29.21 -11.42
C GLY A 73 -33.52 27.95 -11.21
N PRO A 74 -33.46 27.06 -12.21
CA PRO A 74 -32.83 25.74 -12.10
C PRO A 74 -31.31 25.77 -12.07
N ARG A 75 -30.68 26.91 -12.39
CA ARG A 75 -29.21 27.09 -12.39
C ARG A 75 -28.74 27.90 -11.19
N LYS A 76 -29.46 27.87 -10.07
CA LYS A 76 -28.96 28.47 -8.83
C LYS A 76 -27.60 27.97 -8.47
N LEU A 77 -26.71 28.87 -8.08
CA LEU A 77 -25.38 28.54 -7.57
C LEU A 77 -25.44 28.43 -6.04
N VAL A 78 -24.66 27.53 -5.50
CA VAL A 78 -24.49 27.30 -4.06
C VAL A 78 -23.11 27.76 -3.65
N GLN A 79 -23.01 28.50 -2.56
CA GLN A 79 -21.74 28.88 -1.96
C GLN A 79 -21.81 28.90 -0.44
N LEU A 80 -20.65 28.88 0.22
CA LEU A 80 -20.56 29.21 1.64
C LEU A 80 -20.92 30.67 1.86
N ARG A 81 -21.82 30.93 2.80
CA ARG A 81 -22.20 32.31 3.13
C ARG A 81 -21.05 33.03 3.84
N ALA A 82 -20.48 34.04 3.20
CA ALA A 82 -19.28 34.73 3.69
C ALA A 82 -19.44 35.32 5.09
N ASN A 83 -20.63 35.84 5.41
CA ASN A 83 -20.96 36.46 6.68
C ASN A 83 -21.45 35.47 7.77
N TYR A 84 -21.47 34.16 7.48
CA TYR A 84 -21.78 33.19 8.53
C TYR A 84 -20.62 33.11 9.52
N PRO A 85 -20.88 33.21 10.86
CA PRO A 85 -19.81 33.37 11.85
C PRO A 85 -18.74 32.28 11.82
N LEU A 86 -19.12 31.04 11.42
CA LEU A 86 -18.20 29.90 11.39
C LEU A 86 -17.56 29.65 10.02
N SER A 87 -17.94 30.37 8.95
CA SER A 87 -17.45 30.09 7.59
C SER A 87 -15.93 30.11 7.48
N ARG A 88 -15.27 31.10 8.09
CA ARG A 88 -13.80 31.18 8.11
C ARG A 88 -13.16 30.00 8.84
N ILE A 89 -13.78 29.57 9.94
CA ILE A 89 -13.30 28.44 10.75
C ILE A 89 -13.48 27.13 9.95
N LEU A 90 -14.63 26.95 9.32
CA LEU A 90 -14.91 25.79 8.47
C LEU A 90 -13.93 25.71 7.29
N MET A 91 -13.70 26.83 6.58
CA MET A 91 -12.71 26.86 5.51
C MET A 91 -11.30 26.49 6.00
N LYS A 92 -10.89 27.02 7.16
CA LYS A 92 -9.60 26.69 7.78
C LYS A 92 -9.54 25.21 8.16
N LEU A 93 -10.62 24.68 8.75
CA LEU A 93 -10.70 23.29 9.18
C LEU A 93 -10.56 22.31 7.99
N PHE A 94 -11.31 22.55 6.90
CA PHE A 94 -11.21 21.70 5.71
C PHE A 94 -9.87 21.83 4.97
N ARG A 95 -9.22 23.00 5.02
CA ARG A 95 -7.85 23.15 4.50
C ARG A 95 -6.84 22.36 5.33
N VAL A 96 -6.95 22.41 6.65
CA VAL A 96 -6.10 21.60 7.54
C VAL A 96 -6.34 20.11 7.29
N GLU A 97 -7.62 19.69 7.17
CA GLU A 97 -7.97 18.32 6.81
C GLU A 97 -7.32 17.88 5.49
N ALA A 98 -7.48 18.68 4.44
CA ALA A 98 -6.92 18.38 3.12
C ALA A 98 -5.39 18.34 3.12
N GLY A 99 -4.74 19.16 3.95
CA GLY A 99 -3.29 19.23 4.05
C GLY A 99 -2.65 18.12 4.89
N ARG A 100 -3.40 17.34 5.66
CA ARG A 100 -2.82 16.35 6.60
C ARG A 100 -1.93 15.32 5.90
N PHE A 101 -2.35 14.79 4.76
CA PHE A 101 -1.56 13.82 4.02
C PHE A 101 -0.30 14.45 3.41
N ASP A 102 -0.40 15.67 2.90
CA ASP A 102 0.73 16.42 2.35
C ASP A 102 1.75 16.80 3.44
N GLU A 103 1.27 17.15 4.64
CA GLU A 103 2.13 17.39 5.80
C GLU A 103 2.90 16.12 6.20
N LEU A 104 2.21 14.98 6.25
CA LEU A 104 2.84 13.68 6.55
C LEU A 104 3.88 13.32 5.49
N THR A 105 3.52 13.38 4.20
CA THR A 105 4.45 13.06 3.11
C THR A 105 5.63 14.02 3.07
N THR A 106 5.42 15.29 3.39
CA THR A 106 6.51 16.28 3.53
C THR A 106 7.44 15.94 4.70
N ALA A 107 6.88 15.53 5.84
CA ALA A 107 7.67 15.11 6.99
C ALA A 107 8.46 13.84 6.70
N LEU A 108 7.88 12.87 6.00
CA LEU A 108 8.57 11.66 5.53
C LEU A 108 9.70 12.00 4.54
N ARG A 109 9.46 12.89 3.58
CA ARG A 109 10.51 13.38 2.66
C ARG A 109 11.67 14.00 3.43
N LYS A 110 11.38 14.82 4.44
CA LYS A 110 12.40 15.43 5.29
C LYS A 110 13.19 14.38 6.08
N LEU A 111 12.51 13.38 6.65
CA LEU A 111 13.15 12.28 7.36
C LEU A 111 14.11 11.52 6.44
N ILE A 112 13.64 11.11 5.27
CA ILE A 112 14.41 10.32 4.31
C ILE A 112 15.57 11.14 3.71
N SER A 113 15.34 12.40 3.35
CA SER A 113 16.39 13.27 2.80
C SER A 113 17.48 13.63 3.82
N GLY A 114 17.19 13.54 5.11
CA GLY A 114 18.15 13.76 6.19
C GLY A 114 19.05 12.55 6.49
N MET A 115 18.83 11.43 5.82
CA MET A 115 19.64 10.22 6.01
C MET A 115 20.95 10.32 5.25
N SER A 116 22.07 9.89 5.87
CA SER A 116 23.39 9.85 5.23
C SER A 116 23.45 8.84 4.07
N ARG A 117 22.68 7.75 4.19
CA ARG A 117 22.42 6.76 3.14
C ARG A 117 20.93 6.54 3.07
N GLY A 118 20.30 7.13 2.06
CA GLY A 118 18.86 7.01 1.83
C GLY A 118 18.53 5.82 0.95
N PRO A 119 17.23 5.47 0.85
CA PRO A 119 16.74 4.45 -0.04
C PRO A 119 16.94 4.81 -1.52
N ILE A 120 17.06 3.80 -2.38
CA ILE A 120 17.05 3.99 -3.84
C ILE A 120 15.69 4.58 -4.28
N SER A 121 14.60 4.10 -3.66
CA SER A 121 13.24 4.59 -3.83
C SER A 121 12.47 4.41 -2.54
N ALA A 122 11.58 5.36 -2.22
CA ALA A 122 10.63 5.19 -1.14
C ALA A 122 9.32 5.92 -1.49
N TRP A 123 8.21 5.24 -1.27
CA TRP A 123 6.87 5.79 -1.47
C TRP A 123 5.90 5.27 -0.43
N ILE A 124 4.79 5.98 -0.26
CA ILE A 124 3.76 5.63 0.70
C ILE A 124 2.48 5.24 -0.03
N GLU A 125 1.85 4.16 0.44
CA GLU A 125 0.52 3.74 -0.01
C GLU A 125 -0.43 3.65 1.18
N ARG A 126 -1.68 3.87 0.89
CA ARG A 126 -2.74 3.65 1.88
C ARG A 126 -3.02 2.17 1.94
N GLY A 127 -2.99 1.61 3.14
CA GLY A 127 -3.35 0.21 3.38
C GLY A 127 -4.82 -0.06 3.06
N GLY A 128 -5.13 -1.34 2.92
CA GLY A 128 -6.39 -1.84 2.38
C GLY A 128 -7.66 -1.49 3.15
N GLU A 129 -8.77 -1.85 2.55
CA GLU A 129 -10.16 -1.58 2.91
C GLU A 129 -10.66 -2.31 4.19
N ASP A 130 -9.89 -2.38 5.28
CA ASP A 130 -10.37 -2.97 6.52
C ASP A 130 -11.08 -1.90 7.38
N PRO A 131 -12.41 -2.02 7.62
CA PRO A 131 -13.20 -1.04 8.35
C PRO A 131 -12.89 -0.92 9.84
N GLU A 132 -12.25 -1.92 10.43
CA GLU A 132 -11.95 -1.97 11.87
C GLU A 132 -10.48 -1.60 12.19
N SER A 133 -9.66 -1.44 11.17
CA SER A 133 -8.24 -1.12 11.33
C SER A 133 -8.04 0.39 11.49
N THR A 134 -7.29 0.77 12.50
CA THR A 134 -6.58 2.05 12.55
C THR A 134 -5.91 2.25 11.20
N GLU A 135 -6.04 3.42 10.59
CA GLU A 135 -5.55 3.66 9.25
C GLU A 135 -4.06 3.32 9.14
N THR A 136 -3.79 2.18 8.51
CA THR A 136 -2.42 1.70 8.29
C THR A 136 -1.94 2.21 6.93
N LEU A 137 -0.86 2.95 6.95
CA LEU A 137 -0.13 3.34 5.75
C LEU A 137 1.06 2.39 5.57
N THR A 138 1.38 2.06 4.34
CA THR A 138 2.57 1.25 4.04
C THR A 138 3.64 2.13 3.41
N LEU A 139 4.77 2.26 4.08
CA LEU A 139 5.96 2.89 3.54
C LEU A 139 6.83 1.82 2.87
N TYR A 140 6.82 1.79 1.56
CA TYR A 140 7.70 0.94 0.77
C TYR A 140 9.07 1.58 0.62
N VAL A 141 10.11 0.77 0.81
CA VAL A 141 11.49 1.23 0.80
C VAL A 141 12.33 0.26 -0.03
N VAL A 142 12.96 0.77 -1.08
CA VAL A 142 13.86 -0.02 -1.94
C VAL A 142 15.30 0.30 -1.59
N ALA A 143 16.07 -0.71 -1.22
CA ALA A 143 17.49 -0.57 -0.92
C ALA A 143 18.26 -1.86 -1.25
N PRO A 144 19.61 -1.82 -1.38
CA PRO A 144 20.44 -3.01 -1.50
C PRO A 144 20.25 -3.92 -0.27
N PRO A 145 20.43 -5.25 -0.42
CA PRO A 145 20.17 -6.21 0.66
C PRO A 145 21.00 -5.97 1.91
N GLU A 146 22.24 -5.49 1.75
CA GLU A 146 23.13 -5.16 2.86
C GLU A 146 22.71 -3.94 3.68
N GLU A 147 21.94 -3.03 3.10
CA GLU A 147 21.48 -1.79 3.74
C GLU A 147 20.03 -1.89 4.21
N LEU A 148 19.23 -2.82 3.65
CA LEU A 148 17.79 -2.87 3.80
C LEU A 148 17.32 -3.05 5.26
N ASN A 149 17.93 -3.97 6.00
CA ASN A 149 17.59 -4.21 7.41
C ASN A 149 17.90 -2.99 8.28
N GLY A 150 19.12 -2.44 8.17
CA GLY A 150 19.50 -1.26 8.93
C GLY A 150 18.62 -0.03 8.61
N LEU A 151 18.20 0.09 7.35
CA LEU A 151 17.31 1.16 6.90
C LEU A 151 15.88 1.01 7.45
N THR A 152 15.33 -0.20 7.41
CA THR A 152 13.99 -0.47 7.96
C THR A 152 13.95 -0.31 9.48
N ASP A 153 14.97 -0.77 10.20
CA ASP A 153 15.07 -0.60 11.64
C ASP A 153 15.17 0.87 12.01
N TYR A 154 16.04 1.63 11.33
CA TYR A 154 16.15 3.07 11.53
C TYR A 154 14.82 3.81 11.29
N LEU A 155 14.11 3.46 10.22
CA LEU A 155 12.82 4.08 9.93
C LEU A 155 11.78 3.73 10.99
N ASN A 156 11.68 2.48 11.41
CA ASN A 156 10.74 2.05 12.45
C ASN A 156 10.93 2.82 13.77
N GLU A 157 12.18 3.08 14.16
CA GLU A 157 12.48 3.89 15.35
C GLU A 157 12.05 5.35 15.20
N ARG A 158 12.25 5.95 14.02
CA ARG A 158 12.00 7.37 13.77
C ARG A 158 10.56 7.71 13.41
N LEU A 159 9.79 6.74 12.93
CA LEU A 159 8.40 6.95 12.54
C LEU A 159 7.46 7.13 13.73
N ALA A 160 7.80 6.62 14.91
CA ALA A 160 6.94 6.70 16.10
C ALA A 160 6.48 8.12 16.47
N ASP A 161 7.30 9.15 16.23
CA ASP A 161 6.92 10.53 16.47
C ASP A 161 5.95 11.05 15.39
N LEU A 162 6.14 10.65 14.14
CA LEU A 162 5.24 11.01 13.04
C LEU A 162 3.89 10.29 13.18
N GLU A 163 3.89 9.03 13.56
CA GLU A 163 2.68 8.25 13.82
C GLU A 163 1.83 8.91 14.90
N ARG A 164 2.42 9.26 16.04
CA ARG A 164 1.73 9.98 17.13
C ARG A 164 1.22 11.35 16.70
N LYS A 165 2.03 12.10 15.94
CA LYS A 165 1.64 13.45 15.50
C LYS A 165 0.47 13.43 14.53
N HIS A 166 0.42 12.45 13.63
CA HIS A 166 -0.57 12.36 12.56
C HIS A 166 -1.72 11.40 12.86
N ASP A 167 -1.65 10.68 14.00
CA ASP A 167 -2.62 9.65 14.41
C ASP A 167 -2.83 8.60 13.31
N VAL A 168 -1.73 7.97 12.90
CA VAL A 168 -1.67 6.92 11.86
C VAL A 168 -0.66 5.87 12.26
N HIS A 169 -0.80 4.67 11.70
CA HIS A 169 0.24 3.64 11.78
C HIS A 169 0.94 3.50 10.43
N ILE A 170 2.29 3.43 10.44
CA ILE A 170 3.11 3.35 9.22
C ILE A 170 3.92 2.06 9.25
N ALA A 171 3.44 1.05 8.52
CA ALA A 171 4.17 -0.19 8.34
C ALA A 171 5.31 -0.01 7.32
N VAL A 172 6.55 -0.26 7.71
CA VAL A 172 7.70 -0.19 6.79
C VAL A 172 7.87 -1.52 6.06
N HIS A 173 7.85 -1.49 4.74
CA HIS A 173 8.04 -2.65 3.89
C HIS A 173 9.28 -2.52 3.02
N GLY A 174 10.32 -3.27 3.38
CA GLY A 174 11.59 -3.29 2.64
C GLY A 174 11.51 -4.18 1.40
N ILE A 175 11.97 -3.69 0.26
CA ILE A 175 11.99 -4.40 -1.02
C ILE A 175 13.39 -4.30 -1.62
N MET A 176 13.95 -5.42 -2.08
CA MET A 176 15.17 -5.38 -2.88
C MET A 176 14.87 -4.96 -4.32
N PRO A 177 15.80 -4.31 -5.02
CA PRO A 177 15.61 -3.94 -6.42
C PRO A 177 15.19 -5.10 -7.33
N SER A 178 15.71 -6.31 -7.06
CA SER A 178 15.38 -7.55 -7.80
C SER A 178 13.95 -8.06 -7.56
N GLU A 179 13.30 -7.61 -6.50
CA GLU A 179 11.95 -8.06 -6.09
C GLU A 179 10.85 -7.08 -6.46
N LEU A 180 11.21 -5.92 -6.97
CA LEU A 180 10.27 -4.82 -7.18
C LEU A 180 9.10 -5.20 -8.09
N GLU A 181 9.31 -6.03 -9.12
CA GLU A 181 8.23 -6.49 -10.01
C GLU A 181 7.33 -7.55 -9.39
N THR A 182 7.87 -8.36 -8.48
CA THR A 182 7.18 -9.57 -7.99
C THR A 182 6.46 -9.37 -6.67
N LEU A 183 6.94 -8.43 -5.84
CA LEU A 183 6.42 -8.24 -4.48
C LEU A 183 5.43 -7.08 -4.33
N HIS A 184 5.30 -6.23 -5.34
CA HIS A 184 4.40 -5.09 -5.23
C HIS A 184 2.98 -5.47 -5.67
N PRO A 185 1.96 -5.34 -4.80
CA PRO A 185 0.59 -5.77 -5.09
C PRO A 185 -0.13 -4.90 -6.12
N THR A 186 0.26 -3.64 -6.24
CA THR A 186 -0.35 -2.67 -7.16
C THR A 186 0.57 -2.44 -8.36
N PRO A 187 0.05 -2.30 -9.58
CA PRO A 187 0.87 -1.91 -10.71
C PRO A 187 1.58 -0.59 -10.40
N LEU A 188 2.91 -0.60 -10.35
CA LEU A 188 3.73 0.57 -10.01
C LEU A 188 3.49 1.77 -10.96
N THR A 189 2.94 1.50 -12.14
CA THR A 189 2.50 2.52 -13.09
C THR A 189 1.31 3.36 -12.62
N MET A 190 0.60 2.90 -11.58
CA MET A 190 -0.53 3.63 -10.98
C MET A 190 -0.12 4.46 -9.76
N LEU A 191 1.17 4.43 -9.36
CA LEU A 191 1.63 5.25 -8.25
C LEU A 191 1.64 6.72 -8.64
N ASP A 192 0.89 7.51 -7.89
CA ASP A 192 0.93 8.96 -8.01
C ASP A 192 2.31 9.48 -7.57
N ALA A 193 2.86 10.43 -8.32
CA ALA A 193 4.09 11.12 -7.94
C ALA A 193 4.01 11.80 -6.57
N ALA A 194 2.79 12.14 -6.12
CA ALA A 194 2.55 12.69 -4.79
C ALA A 194 2.91 11.73 -3.65
N ASN A 195 2.85 10.43 -3.90
CA ASN A 195 3.15 9.40 -2.92
C ASN A 195 4.65 9.09 -2.79
N LEU A 196 5.49 9.58 -3.70
CA LEU A 196 6.94 9.44 -3.61
C LEU A 196 7.48 10.29 -2.45
N VAL A 197 8.18 9.65 -1.53
CA VAL A 197 8.75 10.31 -0.34
C VAL A 197 10.29 10.34 -0.35
N GLY A 198 10.94 9.60 -1.24
CA GLY A 198 12.40 9.65 -1.40
C GLY A 198 12.93 8.87 -2.59
N GLY A 199 14.12 9.23 -3.06
CA GLY A 199 14.82 8.52 -4.12
C GLY A 199 14.19 8.67 -5.51
N VAL A 200 14.39 7.65 -6.34
CA VAL A 200 13.92 7.61 -7.74
C VAL A 200 12.50 7.05 -7.79
N PRO A 201 11.61 7.54 -8.67
CA PRO A 201 10.29 6.95 -8.85
C PRO A 201 10.36 5.45 -9.15
N PRO A 202 9.50 4.61 -8.52
CA PRO A 202 9.53 3.14 -8.71
C PRO A 202 9.40 2.73 -10.18
N VAL A 203 8.59 3.45 -10.95
CA VAL A 203 8.41 3.24 -12.40
C VAL A 203 9.74 3.38 -13.16
N ALA A 204 10.55 4.38 -12.82
CA ALA A 204 11.85 4.59 -13.45
C ALA A 204 12.86 3.47 -13.10
N LEU A 205 12.73 2.86 -11.92
CA LEU A 205 13.53 1.68 -11.57
C LEU A 205 13.13 0.47 -12.42
N LEU A 206 11.83 0.24 -12.60
CA LEU A 206 11.31 -0.84 -13.46
C LEU A 206 11.74 -0.66 -14.91
N GLU A 207 11.66 0.56 -15.45
CA GLU A 207 12.07 0.86 -16.82
C GLU A 207 13.57 0.60 -17.04
N ARG A 208 14.40 0.95 -16.06
CA ARG A 208 15.85 0.65 -16.08
C ARG A 208 16.08 -0.85 -16.03
N SER A 209 15.40 -1.58 -15.16
CA SER A 209 15.49 -3.04 -15.07
C SER A 209 15.04 -3.71 -16.37
N ARG A 210 13.96 -3.22 -16.99
CA ARG A 210 13.46 -3.72 -18.28
C ARG A 210 14.37 -3.37 -19.45
N SER A 211 15.01 -2.21 -19.44
CA SER A 211 15.95 -1.78 -20.48
C SER A 211 17.21 -2.63 -20.46
N THR A 212 17.71 -2.98 -19.28
CA THR A 212 18.81 -3.95 -19.10
C THR A 212 18.38 -5.37 -19.45
N ALA A 213 17.11 -5.75 -19.19
CA ALA A 213 16.55 -7.04 -19.55
C ALA A 213 16.20 -7.17 -21.05
N LYS A 214 15.83 -6.08 -21.74
CA LYS A 214 15.61 -6.10 -23.22
C LYS A 214 16.88 -6.39 -24.03
N ALA A 215 18.05 -6.12 -23.47
CA ALA A 215 19.31 -6.59 -24.06
C ALA A 215 19.50 -8.12 -23.91
N SER A 216 18.62 -8.81 -23.16
CA SER A 216 18.68 -10.22 -22.77
C SER A 216 17.41 -11.01 -23.14
N THR A 217 16.54 -10.50 -24.02
CA THR A 217 15.17 -10.99 -24.24
C THR A 217 15.07 -12.16 -25.22
N ILE A 218 15.75 -13.28 -24.95
CA ILE A 218 15.38 -14.63 -25.46
C ILE A 218 15.26 -15.67 -24.33
N ALA A 219 15.53 -15.31 -23.08
CA ALA A 219 15.61 -16.24 -21.94
C ALA A 219 14.52 -16.06 -20.86
N SER A 220 13.44 -15.31 -21.07
CA SER A 220 12.65 -14.79 -19.95
C SER A 220 11.74 -15.78 -19.20
N HIS A 221 11.23 -16.84 -19.84
CA HIS A 221 10.40 -17.85 -19.15
C HIS A 221 11.26 -18.85 -18.38
N ASP A 222 12.32 -19.36 -18.99
CA ASP A 222 13.23 -20.32 -18.37
C ASP A 222 13.99 -19.69 -17.18
N GLU A 223 14.31 -18.41 -17.27
CA GLU A 223 15.01 -17.71 -16.21
C GLU A 223 14.11 -17.40 -15.00
N HIS A 224 12.81 -17.13 -15.25
CA HIS A 224 11.83 -16.93 -14.18
C HIS A 224 11.57 -18.22 -13.39
N ASP A 225 11.46 -19.33 -14.10
CA ASP A 225 11.30 -20.65 -13.50
C ASP A 225 12.58 -21.08 -12.76
N ALA A 226 13.75 -20.78 -13.31
CA ALA A 226 15.03 -21.03 -12.66
C ALA A 226 15.21 -20.24 -11.36
N ARG A 227 14.78 -18.95 -11.31
CA ARG A 227 14.78 -18.14 -10.11
C ARG A 227 13.85 -18.69 -9.03
N SER A 228 12.61 -19.02 -9.43
CA SER A 228 11.61 -19.59 -8.51
C SER A 228 12.09 -20.95 -7.96
N ARG A 229 12.78 -21.76 -8.77
CA ARG A 229 13.37 -23.01 -8.35
C ARG A 229 14.49 -22.80 -7.33
N ARG A 230 15.42 -21.84 -7.54
CA ARG A 230 16.49 -21.52 -6.59
C ARG A 230 15.94 -21.14 -5.21
N LEU A 231 14.92 -20.28 -5.17
CA LEU A 231 14.21 -19.95 -3.92
C LEU A 231 13.60 -21.18 -3.26
N ALA A 232 12.98 -22.06 -4.05
CA ALA A 232 12.40 -23.30 -3.53
C ALA A 232 13.44 -24.21 -2.89
N VAL A 233 14.64 -24.35 -3.52
CA VAL A 233 15.76 -25.13 -2.99
C VAL A 233 16.24 -24.54 -1.66
N ALA A 234 16.45 -23.23 -1.59
CA ALA A 234 16.87 -22.55 -0.37
C ALA A 234 15.86 -22.72 0.78
N ILE A 235 14.56 -22.49 0.50
CA ILE A 235 13.49 -22.66 1.48
C ILE A 235 13.37 -24.11 1.94
N ALA A 236 13.44 -25.08 1.03
CA ALA A 236 13.40 -26.49 1.37
C ALA A 236 14.58 -26.89 2.28
N ALA A 237 15.78 -26.33 2.04
CA ALA A 237 16.94 -26.56 2.89
C ALA A 237 16.76 -25.95 4.30
N LYS A 238 16.22 -24.73 4.41
CA LYS A 238 15.91 -24.13 5.71
C LYS A 238 14.88 -24.90 6.49
N ILE A 239 13.78 -25.33 5.87
CA ILE A 239 12.74 -26.16 6.50
C ILE A 239 13.31 -27.51 6.97
N ARG A 240 14.32 -28.04 6.26
CA ARG A 240 15.00 -29.27 6.71
C ARG A 240 15.74 -29.08 8.03
N ARG A 241 16.36 -27.91 8.22
CA ARG A 241 17.11 -27.59 9.45
C ARG A 241 16.19 -27.18 10.59
N ASP A 242 15.18 -26.41 10.29
CA ASP A 242 14.21 -25.89 11.26
C ASP A 242 12.76 -26.05 10.73
N PRO A 243 12.09 -27.16 11.07
CA PRO A 243 10.70 -27.36 10.71
C PRO A 243 9.73 -26.34 11.31
N GLY A 244 10.12 -25.63 12.39
CA GLY A 244 9.30 -24.59 13.04
C GLY A 244 9.05 -23.39 12.13
N LEU A 245 9.90 -23.17 11.11
CA LEU A 245 9.71 -22.12 10.10
C LEU A 245 8.40 -22.26 9.32
N ILE A 246 7.80 -23.45 9.25
CA ILE A 246 6.52 -23.68 8.57
C ILE A 246 5.40 -22.92 9.28
N ALA A 247 5.35 -22.95 10.60
CA ALA A 247 4.33 -22.21 11.36
C ALA A 247 4.47 -20.69 11.18
N MET A 248 5.71 -20.20 11.18
CA MET A 248 5.97 -18.78 10.91
C MET A 248 5.56 -18.38 9.49
N ALA A 249 5.84 -19.21 8.48
CA ALA A 249 5.41 -18.96 7.10
C ALA A 249 3.88 -18.95 6.99
N GLU A 250 3.21 -19.89 7.65
CA GLU A 250 1.75 -19.97 7.66
C GLU A 250 1.12 -18.70 8.25
N GLU A 251 1.62 -18.20 9.36
CA GLU A 251 1.14 -16.99 10.00
C GLU A 251 1.33 -15.76 9.09
N ARG A 252 2.50 -15.61 8.48
CA ARG A 252 2.79 -14.52 7.53
C ARG A 252 1.89 -14.57 6.30
N VAL A 253 1.68 -15.76 5.74
CA VAL A 253 0.79 -15.92 4.58
C VAL A 253 -0.67 -15.63 4.97
N ARG A 254 -1.11 -16.00 6.17
CA ARG A 254 -2.43 -15.66 6.69
C ARG A 254 -2.61 -14.14 6.85
N HIS A 255 -1.59 -13.48 7.40
CA HIS A 255 -1.60 -12.02 7.53
C HIS A 255 -1.72 -11.37 6.14
N ARG A 256 -0.84 -11.74 5.21
CA ARG A 256 -0.87 -11.21 3.84
C ARG A 256 -2.21 -11.50 3.13
N ALA A 257 -2.82 -12.64 3.36
CA ALA A 257 -4.10 -13.00 2.73
C ALA A 257 -5.26 -12.08 3.16
N ARG A 258 -5.18 -11.43 4.32
CA ARG A 258 -6.19 -10.45 4.77
C ARG A 258 -6.17 -9.19 3.92
N GLU A 259 -5.01 -8.78 3.44
CA GLU A 259 -4.76 -7.54 2.70
C GLU A 259 -4.70 -7.76 1.18
N ALA A 260 -4.70 -9.01 0.72
CA ALA A 260 -4.51 -9.39 -0.67
C ALA A 260 -5.75 -9.17 -1.54
N SER A 261 -5.53 -8.88 -2.83
CA SER A 261 -6.56 -8.82 -3.85
C SER A 261 -7.33 -10.16 -3.97
N PRO A 262 -8.56 -10.19 -4.50
CA PRO A 262 -9.34 -11.44 -4.64
C PRO A 262 -8.62 -12.54 -5.44
N ARG A 263 -7.78 -12.18 -6.40
CA ARG A 263 -6.98 -13.13 -7.20
C ARG A 263 -5.82 -13.68 -6.37
N GLU A 264 -5.05 -12.83 -5.74
CA GLU A 264 -3.92 -13.21 -4.90
C GLU A 264 -4.38 -14.01 -3.67
N ARG A 265 -5.51 -13.66 -3.09
CA ARG A 265 -6.10 -14.37 -1.94
C ARG A 265 -6.36 -15.86 -2.22
N ARG A 266 -6.74 -16.22 -3.46
CA ARG A 266 -6.92 -17.63 -3.84
C ARG A 266 -5.60 -18.41 -3.80
N GLU A 267 -4.51 -17.82 -4.26
CA GLU A 267 -3.18 -18.45 -4.25
C GLU A 267 -2.62 -18.55 -2.84
N LEU A 268 -2.79 -17.50 -2.04
CA LEU A 268 -2.40 -17.49 -0.63
C LEU A 268 -3.23 -18.49 0.20
N ALA A 269 -4.53 -18.66 -0.08
CA ALA A 269 -5.36 -19.69 0.55
C ALA A 269 -4.87 -21.10 0.22
N GLU A 270 -4.39 -21.32 -1.00
CA GLU A 270 -3.77 -22.60 -1.37
C GLU A 270 -2.47 -22.83 -0.59
N TRP A 271 -1.63 -21.81 -0.40
CA TRP A 271 -0.45 -21.87 0.44
C TRP A 271 -0.78 -22.15 1.91
N ILE A 272 -1.77 -21.48 2.49
CA ILE A 272 -2.23 -21.73 3.86
C ILE A 272 -2.60 -23.22 4.02
N ARG A 273 -3.39 -23.75 3.09
CA ARG A 273 -3.79 -25.17 3.13
C ARG A 273 -2.59 -26.11 3.01
N ILE A 274 -1.61 -25.82 2.15
CA ILE A 274 -0.39 -26.62 2.00
C ILE A 274 0.43 -26.59 3.30
N LEU A 275 0.66 -25.41 3.88
CA LEU A 275 1.46 -25.23 5.08
C LEU A 275 0.82 -25.88 6.29
N SER A 276 -0.53 -25.84 6.42
CA SER A 276 -1.27 -26.45 7.56
C SER A 276 -1.44 -27.96 7.45
N THR A 277 -1.38 -28.55 6.23
CA THR A 277 -1.72 -29.98 6.05
C THR A 277 -0.55 -30.87 5.67
N MET A 278 0.53 -30.31 5.12
CA MET A 278 1.68 -31.11 4.69
C MET A 278 2.70 -31.29 5.80
N SER A 279 3.21 -32.51 5.97
CA SER A 279 4.39 -32.73 6.81
C SER A 279 5.62 -32.02 6.24
N PRO A 280 6.62 -31.65 7.07
CA PRO A 280 7.82 -30.98 6.60
C PRO A 280 8.54 -31.71 5.45
N ALA A 281 8.57 -33.04 5.51
CA ALA A 281 9.17 -33.86 4.46
C ALA A 281 8.38 -33.78 3.14
N ARG A 282 7.05 -33.80 3.22
CA ARG A 282 6.17 -33.70 2.05
C ARG A 282 6.21 -32.31 1.42
N LEU A 283 6.24 -31.26 2.25
CA LEU A 283 6.35 -29.87 1.81
C LEU A 283 7.66 -29.64 1.03
N ARG A 284 8.80 -30.11 1.57
CA ARG A 284 10.08 -30.02 0.88
C ARG A 284 10.08 -30.74 -0.48
N ARG A 285 9.48 -31.92 -0.56
CA ARG A 285 9.33 -32.67 -1.82
C ARG A 285 8.49 -31.87 -2.82
N PHE A 286 7.37 -31.34 -2.37
CA PHE A 286 6.46 -30.53 -3.19
C PHE A 286 7.17 -29.26 -3.72
N LEU A 287 7.95 -28.56 -2.90
CA LEU A 287 8.71 -27.37 -3.32
C LEU A 287 9.71 -27.68 -4.47
N LEU A 288 10.25 -28.88 -4.50
CA LEU A 288 11.24 -29.31 -5.51
C LEU A 288 10.65 -30.05 -6.70
N GLU A 289 9.35 -30.37 -6.66
CA GLU A 289 8.65 -31.10 -7.70
C GLU A 289 8.47 -30.26 -8.98
N ASN A 290 8.50 -30.91 -10.15
CA ASN A 290 8.30 -30.27 -11.45
C ASN A 290 6.85 -30.40 -11.97
N SER A 291 5.85 -30.57 -11.08
CA SER A 291 4.45 -30.52 -11.49
C SER A 291 4.03 -29.07 -11.80
N GLU A 292 3.10 -28.91 -12.75
CA GLU A 292 2.54 -27.61 -13.13
C GLU A 292 2.05 -26.82 -11.91
N ARG A 293 1.43 -27.52 -10.95
CA ARG A 293 0.97 -26.93 -9.70
C ARG A 293 2.13 -26.41 -8.84
N ALA A 294 3.21 -27.16 -8.71
CA ALA A 294 4.38 -26.74 -7.94
C ALA A 294 5.10 -25.57 -8.63
N ILE A 295 5.21 -25.60 -9.97
CA ILE A 295 5.79 -24.50 -10.76
C ILE A 295 4.97 -23.21 -10.56
N ARG A 296 3.65 -23.27 -10.72
CA ARG A 296 2.77 -22.12 -10.52
C ARG A 296 2.89 -21.53 -9.12
N LEU A 297 2.84 -22.38 -8.08
CA LEU A 297 2.93 -21.92 -6.69
C LEU A 297 4.32 -21.40 -6.30
N ARG A 298 5.39 -21.89 -6.96
CA ARG A 298 6.73 -21.32 -6.75
C ARG A 298 6.84 -19.85 -7.16
N GLN A 299 6.02 -19.38 -8.09
CA GLN A 299 5.99 -17.96 -8.47
C GLN A 299 5.54 -17.04 -7.32
N THR A 300 4.81 -17.57 -6.33
CA THR A 300 4.34 -16.86 -5.13
C THR A 300 5.15 -17.21 -3.86
N LEU A 301 6.24 -17.96 -3.97
CA LEU A 301 7.13 -18.33 -2.87
C LEU A 301 7.66 -17.14 -2.04
N PRO A 302 7.96 -15.97 -2.62
CA PRO A 302 8.38 -14.80 -1.85
C PRO A 302 7.40 -14.43 -0.73
N ALA A 303 6.12 -14.79 -0.86
CA ALA A 303 5.11 -14.58 0.19
C ALA A 303 5.40 -15.35 1.49
N LEU A 304 6.18 -16.42 1.45
CA LEU A 304 6.55 -17.18 2.66
C LEU A 304 7.59 -16.45 3.52
N ASN A 305 8.36 -15.56 2.93
CA ASN A 305 9.36 -14.70 3.59
C ASN A 305 10.27 -15.44 4.61
N LEU A 306 10.80 -16.59 4.23
CA LEU A 306 11.65 -17.44 5.09
C LEU A 306 13.15 -17.20 4.90
N LEU A 307 13.55 -16.42 3.91
CA LEU A 307 14.93 -16.02 3.65
C LEU A 307 15.15 -14.59 4.14
N THR A 308 16.27 -14.32 4.74
CA THR A 308 16.70 -12.94 4.98
C THR A 308 16.97 -12.24 3.64
N PRO A 309 16.92 -10.89 3.58
CA PRO A 309 17.25 -10.16 2.36
C PRO A 309 18.61 -10.52 1.77
N VAL A 310 19.62 -10.67 2.62
CA VAL A 310 21.00 -11.05 2.20
C VAL A 310 21.05 -12.47 1.61
N GLU A 311 20.40 -13.44 2.27
CA GLU A 311 20.30 -14.81 1.75
C GLU A 311 19.56 -14.84 0.42
N ARG A 312 18.46 -14.09 0.32
CA ARG A 312 17.65 -14.07 -0.90
C ARG A 312 18.41 -13.51 -2.09
N ASP A 313 19.14 -12.41 -1.90
CA ASP A 313 19.98 -11.84 -2.96
C ASP A 313 21.13 -12.77 -3.34
N ALA A 314 21.77 -13.43 -2.38
CA ALA A 314 22.80 -14.43 -2.64
C ALA A 314 22.24 -15.63 -3.43
N VAL A 315 21.06 -16.13 -3.06
CA VAL A 315 20.34 -17.20 -3.78
C VAL A 315 19.99 -16.77 -5.22
N MET A 316 19.59 -15.51 -5.41
CA MET A 316 19.26 -15.00 -6.75
C MET A 316 20.49 -14.90 -7.66
N ARG A 317 21.68 -14.63 -7.10
CA ARG A 317 22.94 -14.61 -7.84
C ARG A 317 23.53 -16.00 -8.11
N SER A 318 23.14 -17.02 -7.36
CA SER A 318 23.60 -18.40 -7.53
C SER A 318 23.19 -18.98 -8.89
N GLN A 319 24.07 -19.75 -9.49
CA GLN A 319 23.78 -20.41 -10.79
C GLN A 319 23.41 -21.89 -10.62
N THR A 320 23.83 -22.50 -9.52
CA THR A 320 23.61 -23.93 -9.25
C THR A 320 22.90 -24.18 -7.93
N ASP A 321 22.19 -25.31 -7.83
CA ASP A 321 21.55 -25.75 -6.57
C ASP A 321 22.59 -25.95 -5.45
N ALA A 322 23.83 -26.31 -5.77
CA ALA A 322 24.92 -26.47 -4.81
C ALA A 322 25.34 -25.13 -4.19
N GLU A 323 25.45 -24.07 -4.99
CA GLU A 323 25.72 -22.71 -4.51
C GLU A 323 24.58 -22.19 -3.62
N VAL A 324 23.32 -22.44 -4.05
CA VAL A 324 22.13 -22.10 -3.26
C VAL A 324 22.15 -22.76 -1.88
N LEU A 325 22.50 -24.05 -1.83
CA LEU A 325 22.62 -24.78 -0.57
C LEU A 325 23.75 -24.22 0.30
N ALA A 326 24.88 -23.85 -0.27
CA ALA A 326 25.99 -23.25 0.46
C ALA A 326 25.56 -21.93 1.16
N VAL A 327 24.80 -21.07 0.49
CA VAL A 327 24.28 -19.82 1.06
C VAL A 327 23.47 -20.05 2.35
N VAL A 328 22.61 -21.07 2.39
CA VAL A 328 21.69 -21.31 3.52
C VAL A 328 22.22 -22.30 4.56
N THR A 329 23.37 -22.95 4.31
CA THR A 329 23.97 -23.93 5.24
C THR A 329 25.14 -23.38 6.04
N HIS A 330 25.77 -22.27 5.62
CA HIS A 330 26.96 -21.71 6.28
C HIS A 330 26.69 -20.75 7.46
N ARG A 331 25.48 -20.76 8.04
CA ARG A 331 25.19 -20.07 9.32
C ARG A 331 24.61 -20.97 10.38
#